data_81e6d21d4874855e34072b552eca8226
#
_entry.id   81e6d21d4874855e34072b552eca8226
#
_cell.length_a   1.000
_cell.length_b   1.000
_cell.length_c   1.000
_cell.angle_alpha   90.00
_cell.angle_beta   90.00
_cell.angle_gamma   90.00
#
_symmetry.space_group_name_H-M   'P 1'
#
loop_
_entity.id
_entity.type
_entity.pdbx_description
1 polymer ?
#
loop_
_entity_poly.entity_id
_entity_poly.type
_entity_poly.pdbx_seq_one_letter_code
_entity_poly.pdbx_strand_id
1 'polypeptide(L)'
;PTYPLLRDILFGDLENALVEWGVPYKFNKSSAIFTLDINGTKTPILCRSMENWERLVGINAAWIICDEFDTSKTEIALKAYEKLLGRLRAGNTRQFIITTTPEGFRATYQIFVEKGGEAKRLIRAKTTDNKYLPPDFIDTLKEQYPQNLLKAYLEGEFVNLASGSVYSYFSRDTHASTETIREGETLHIGADFNVGGCINIVCVERADEDGAITTHAVEELISYDTYAMAQSLRERYKGHKIIIYPDASGQNRKTSASETDVQILRGAGHLVFVNHSNPSIKDRVNCVNN
;
A
#
# COMPACT_ATOMS: atom_id res chain seq x y z
N PRO A 1 -16.03 2.79 -6.12
CA PRO A 1 -17.14 1.84 -6.36
C PRO A 1 -17.40 1.58 -7.86
N THR A 2 -18.09 0.50 -8.16
CA THR A 2 -18.52 0.12 -9.51
C THR A 2 -19.68 0.99 -9.99
N TYR A 3 -19.96 1.00 -11.30
CA TYR A 3 -21.11 1.76 -11.82
C TYR A 3 -22.48 1.25 -11.29
N PRO A 4 -22.71 -0.06 -11.11
CA PRO A 4 -23.93 -0.53 -10.44
C PRO A 4 -24.13 0.06 -9.04
N LEU A 5 -23.10 0.13 -8.21
CA LEU A 5 -23.17 0.74 -6.87
C LEU A 5 -23.48 2.23 -6.92
N LEU A 6 -22.92 2.97 -7.88
CA LEU A 6 -23.28 4.37 -8.09
C LEU A 6 -24.77 4.52 -8.39
N ARG A 7 -25.30 3.68 -9.28
CA ARG A 7 -26.70 3.71 -9.69
C ARG A 7 -27.66 3.32 -8.57
N ASP A 8 -27.31 2.26 -7.84
CA ASP A 8 -28.23 1.61 -6.91
C ASP A 8 -28.22 2.28 -5.52
N ILE A 9 -27.13 2.98 -5.18
CA ILE A 9 -26.97 3.64 -3.87
C ILE A 9 -26.80 5.15 -4.05
N LEU A 10 -25.69 5.61 -4.64
CA LEU A 10 -25.31 7.02 -4.63
C LEU A 10 -26.35 7.92 -5.29
N PHE A 11 -26.97 7.49 -6.39
CA PHE A 11 -27.94 8.36 -7.09
C PHE A 11 -29.16 8.62 -6.21
N GLY A 12 -29.68 7.60 -5.55
CA GLY A 12 -30.82 7.74 -4.64
C GLY A 12 -30.50 8.61 -3.43
N ASP A 13 -29.36 8.36 -2.79
CA ASP A 13 -28.92 9.12 -1.62
C ASP A 13 -28.67 10.59 -1.96
N LEU A 14 -28.05 10.87 -3.11
CA LEU A 14 -27.82 12.23 -3.55
C LEU A 14 -29.11 12.95 -3.91
N GLU A 15 -30.08 12.29 -4.58
CA GLU A 15 -31.42 12.85 -4.82
C GLU A 15 -32.13 13.18 -3.51
N ASN A 16 -32.14 12.26 -2.54
CA ASN A 16 -32.76 12.46 -1.24
C ASN A 16 -32.14 13.66 -0.50
N ALA A 17 -30.80 13.71 -0.44
CA ALA A 17 -30.09 14.82 0.20
C ALA A 17 -30.39 16.18 -0.45
N LEU A 18 -30.41 16.24 -1.79
CA LEU A 18 -30.72 17.48 -2.51
C LEU A 18 -32.16 17.95 -2.28
N VAL A 19 -33.10 17.01 -2.18
CA VAL A 19 -34.50 17.32 -1.85
C VAL A 19 -34.61 17.83 -0.41
N GLU A 20 -33.99 17.15 0.55
CA GLU A 20 -33.97 17.53 1.97
C GLU A 20 -33.38 18.93 2.18
N TRP A 21 -32.30 19.25 1.47
CA TRP A 21 -31.65 20.57 1.53
C TRP A 21 -32.34 21.65 0.71
N GLY A 22 -33.39 21.31 -0.01
CA GLY A 22 -34.12 22.25 -0.86
C GLY A 22 -33.29 22.79 -2.03
N VAL A 23 -32.30 22.02 -2.52
CA VAL A 23 -31.44 22.43 -3.65
C VAL A 23 -32.08 22.01 -4.97
N PRO A 24 -32.47 22.96 -5.85
CA PRO A 24 -33.03 22.63 -7.16
C PRO A 24 -31.98 21.94 -8.03
N TYR A 25 -32.36 20.85 -8.70
CA TYR A 25 -31.46 20.10 -9.57
C TYR A 25 -32.16 19.51 -10.79
N LYS A 26 -31.36 19.13 -11.79
CA LYS A 26 -31.73 18.26 -12.89
C LYS A 26 -30.80 17.06 -12.93
N PHE A 27 -31.35 15.85 -13.02
CA PHE A 27 -30.58 14.64 -13.12
C PHE A 27 -30.67 13.99 -14.50
N ASN A 28 -29.57 13.91 -15.21
CA ASN A 28 -29.43 13.14 -16.43
C ASN A 28 -28.89 11.74 -16.11
N LYS A 29 -29.79 10.75 -16.04
CA LYS A 29 -29.45 9.36 -15.67
C LYS A 29 -28.49 8.70 -16.68
N SER A 30 -28.62 8.99 -17.97
CA SER A 30 -27.78 8.34 -18.99
C SER A 30 -26.34 8.82 -18.96
N SER A 31 -26.10 10.07 -18.65
CA SER A 31 -24.75 10.63 -18.49
C SER A 31 -24.26 10.62 -17.04
N ALA A 32 -25.10 10.22 -16.08
CA ALA A 32 -24.86 10.26 -14.65
C ALA A 32 -24.34 11.63 -14.18
N ILE A 33 -25.09 12.69 -14.54
CA ILE A 33 -24.78 14.08 -14.20
C ILE A 33 -25.98 14.73 -13.50
N PHE A 34 -25.74 15.20 -12.28
CA PHE A 34 -26.64 16.13 -11.61
C PHE A 34 -26.20 17.55 -11.94
N THR A 35 -27.15 18.41 -12.31
CA THR A 35 -26.90 19.84 -12.49
C THR A 35 -27.68 20.59 -11.43
N LEU A 36 -26.99 21.11 -10.44
CA LEU A 36 -27.56 21.89 -9.34
C LEU A 36 -27.80 23.32 -9.81
N ASP A 37 -28.83 23.95 -9.27
CA ASP A 37 -29.06 25.39 -9.40
C ASP A 37 -28.85 26.09 -8.08
N ILE A 38 -27.69 26.67 -7.89
CA ILE A 38 -27.32 27.36 -6.65
C ILE A 38 -27.29 28.85 -6.94
N ASN A 39 -28.33 29.57 -6.47
CA ASN A 39 -28.46 31.01 -6.68
C ASN A 39 -28.30 31.43 -8.16
N GLY A 40 -28.91 30.69 -9.08
CA GLY A 40 -28.82 30.94 -10.52
C GLY A 40 -27.53 30.40 -11.19
N THR A 41 -26.60 29.88 -10.42
CA THR A 41 -25.38 29.27 -10.95
C THR A 41 -25.58 27.79 -11.17
N LYS A 42 -25.31 27.31 -12.38
CA LYS A 42 -25.41 25.88 -12.74
C LYS A 42 -24.10 25.17 -12.36
N THR A 43 -24.18 24.25 -11.39
CA THR A 43 -23.03 23.47 -10.90
C THR A 43 -23.25 22.00 -11.21
N PRO A 44 -22.42 21.38 -12.07
CA PRO A 44 -22.56 19.96 -12.37
C PRO A 44 -21.84 19.08 -11.32
N ILE A 45 -22.49 17.97 -10.92
CA ILE A 45 -21.88 16.86 -10.21
C ILE A 45 -21.81 15.68 -11.18
N LEU A 46 -20.59 15.25 -11.48
CA LEU A 46 -20.35 14.14 -12.39
C LEU A 46 -20.10 12.86 -11.57
N CYS A 47 -21.02 11.92 -11.60
CA CYS A 47 -20.86 10.62 -10.93
C CYS A 47 -20.12 9.65 -11.85
N ARG A 48 -18.99 9.13 -11.40
CA ARG A 48 -18.09 8.27 -12.21
C ARG A 48 -17.56 7.12 -11.39
N SER A 49 -17.36 5.96 -12.04
CA SER A 49 -16.67 4.81 -11.45
C SER A 49 -15.16 4.94 -11.64
N MET A 50 -14.39 4.52 -10.63
CA MET A 50 -12.93 4.46 -10.70
C MET A 50 -12.43 3.29 -11.55
N GLU A 51 -13.25 2.30 -11.87
CA GLU A 51 -12.87 1.17 -12.72
C GLU A 51 -12.37 1.60 -14.10
N ASN A 52 -12.90 2.72 -14.61
CA ASN A 52 -12.54 3.29 -15.90
C ASN A 52 -11.78 4.61 -15.71
N TRP A 53 -10.78 4.61 -14.83
CA TRP A 53 -10.00 5.81 -14.49
C TRP A 53 -9.38 6.52 -15.71
N GLU A 54 -9.08 5.78 -16.80
CA GLU A 54 -8.54 6.34 -18.03
C GLU A 54 -9.51 7.36 -18.66
N ARG A 55 -10.82 7.19 -18.47
CA ARG A 55 -11.86 8.09 -19.00
C ARG A 55 -12.05 9.36 -18.17
N LEU A 56 -11.37 9.47 -17.02
CA LEU A 56 -11.45 10.63 -16.15
C LEU A 56 -10.55 11.80 -16.59
N VAL A 57 -9.83 11.66 -17.70
CA VAL A 57 -8.85 12.67 -18.16
C VAL A 57 -9.46 13.97 -18.68
N GLY A 58 -10.71 13.97 -19.13
CA GLY A 58 -11.38 15.13 -19.77
C GLY A 58 -12.02 16.12 -18.79
N ILE A 59 -12.02 15.84 -17.48
CA ILE A 59 -12.71 16.68 -16.50
C ILE A 59 -11.81 17.78 -15.94
N ASN A 60 -12.44 18.91 -15.54
CA ASN A 60 -11.86 19.95 -14.71
C ASN A 60 -12.77 20.10 -13.49
N ALA A 61 -12.25 19.81 -12.33
CA ALA A 61 -13.01 19.80 -11.09
C ALA A 61 -12.44 20.80 -10.08
N ALA A 62 -13.33 21.38 -9.27
CA ALA A 62 -12.98 22.09 -8.06
C ALA A 62 -12.90 21.11 -6.86
N TRP A 63 -13.84 20.17 -6.82
CA TRP A 63 -13.94 19.17 -5.78
C TRP A 63 -14.00 17.78 -6.40
N ILE A 64 -13.29 16.85 -5.80
CA ILE A 64 -13.31 15.43 -6.14
C ILE A 64 -13.55 14.67 -4.85
N ILE A 65 -14.59 13.84 -4.85
CA ILE A 65 -14.95 13.00 -3.72
C ILE A 65 -14.91 11.55 -4.18
N CYS A 66 -14.07 10.74 -3.56
CA CYS A 66 -13.96 9.31 -3.83
C CYS A 66 -14.46 8.54 -2.61
N ASP A 67 -15.59 7.89 -2.75
CA ASP A 67 -16.19 7.08 -1.70
C ASP A 67 -15.78 5.61 -1.85
N GLU A 68 -15.64 4.90 -0.72
CA GLU A 68 -15.21 3.50 -0.64
C GLU A 68 -13.93 3.24 -1.46
N PHE A 69 -12.93 4.09 -1.26
CA PHE A 69 -11.74 4.14 -2.11
C PHE A 69 -10.92 2.84 -2.07
N ASP A 70 -10.73 2.25 -0.88
CA ASP A 70 -9.91 1.06 -0.68
C ASP A 70 -10.61 -0.25 -1.10
N THR A 71 -11.89 -0.23 -1.48
CA THR A 71 -12.57 -1.39 -2.09
C THR A 71 -12.02 -1.71 -3.48
N SER A 72 -11.41 -0.73 -4.16
CA SER A 72 -10.74 -0.90 -5.44
C SER A 72 -9.37 -1.57 -5.26
N LYS A 73 -8.89 -2.26 -6.29
CA LYS A 73 -7.49 -2.75 -6.30
C LYS A 73 -6.53 -1.58 -6.11
N THR A 74 -5.53 -1.76 -5.25
CA THR A 74 -4.58 -0.70 -4.86
C THR A 74 -3.97 0.03 -6.06
N GLU A 75 -3.52 -0.69 -7.08
CA GLU A 75 -2.95 -0.09 -8.30
C GLU A 75 -3.95 0.80 -9.06
N ILE A 76 -5.22 0.36 -9.16
CA ILE A 76 -6.27 1.12 -9.84
C ILE A 76 -6.58 2.38 -9.05
N ALA A 77 -6.71 2.27 -7.73
CA ALA A 77 -6.97 3.40 -6.84
C ALA A 77 -5.84 4.45 -6.91
N LEU A 78 -4.57 4.03 -6.87
CA LEU A 78 -3.43 4.93 -6.98
C LEU A 78 -3.36 5.63 -8.34
N LYS A 79 -3.55 4.90 -9.44
CA LYS A 79 -3.60 5.50 -10.79
C LYS A 79 -4.76 6.47 -10.95
N ALA A 80 -5.95 6.14 -10.41
CA ALA A 80 -7.10 7.04 -10.40
C ALA A 80 -6.80 8.31 -9.59
N TYR A 81 -6.20 8.18 -8.39
CA TYR A 81 -5.81 9.30 -7.56
C TYR A 81 -4.86 10.26 -8.29
N GLU A 82 -3.78 9.76 -8.87
CA GLU A 82 -2.80 10.57 -9.62
C GLU A 82 -3.45 11.29 -10.80
N LYS A 83 -4.28 10.59 -11.56
CA LYS A 83 -5.01 11.18 -12.70
C LYS A 83 -5.96 12.28 -12.26
N LEU A 84 -6.76 12.02 -11.23
CA LEU A 84 -7.76 12.93 -10.72
C LEU A 84 -7.13 14.16 -10.05
N LEU A 85 -6.01 13.98 -9.34
CA LEU A 85 -5.27 15.08 -8.73
C LEU A 85 -4.86 16.11 -9.80
N GLY A 86 -4.43 15.66 -10.99
CA GLY A 86 -4.15 16.52 -12.13
C GLY A 86 -5.38 17.19 -12.76
N ARG A 87 -6.61 16.82 -12.35
CA ARG A 87 -7.89 17.43 -12.81
C ARG A 87 -8.45 18.43 -11.81
N LEU A 88 -7.87 18.53 -10.62
CA LEU A 88 -8.29 19.43 -9.55
C LEU A 88 -7.77 20.86 -9.82
N ARG A 89 -8.33 21.53 -10.84
CA ARG A 89 -7.83 22.80 -11.36
C ARG A 89 -8.90 23.85 -11.66
N ALA A 90 -10.14 23.60 -11.26
CA ALA A 90 -11.25 24.56 -11.39
C ALA A 90 -11.49 25.28 -10.04
N GLY A 91 -12.00 26.52 -10.11
CA GLY A 91 -12.37 27.30 -8.94
C GLY A 91 -11.19 27.75 -8.05
N ASN A 92 -11.53 28.52 -7.02
CA ASN A 92 -10.56 29.04 -6.05
C ASN A 92 -10.27 28.09 -4.91
N THR A 93 -11.26 27.31 -4.48
CA THR A 93 -11.10 26.26 -3.46
C THR A 93 -11.08 24.90 -4.16
N ARG A 94 -9.98 24.18 -3.97
CA ARG A 94 -9.76 22.87 -4.59
C ARG A 94 -9.54 21.84 -3.51
N GLN A 95 -10.37 20.79 -3.51
CA GLN A 95 -10.31 19.74 -2.50
C GLN A 95 -10.44 18.36 -3.13
N PHE A 96 -9.60 17.43 -2.65
CA PHE A 96 -9.71 16.01 -2.93
C PHE A 96 -10.06 15.30 -1.60
N ILE A 97 -11.22 14.68 -1.56
CA ILE A 97 -11.75 14.00 -0.38
C ILE A 97 -11.83 12.51 -0.68
N ILE A 98 -11.35 11.70 0.24
CA ILE A 98 -11.47 10.25 0.20
C ILE A 98 -12.21 9.81 1.45
N THR A 99 -13.24 9.00 1.27
CA THR A 99 -13.94 8.29 2.34
C THR A 99 -13.80 6.80 2.10
N THR A 100 -13.48 6.05 3.15
CA THR A 100 -13.35 4.59 3.06
C THR A 100 -13.24 3.98 4.45
N THR A 101 -13.69 2.74 4.59
CA THR A 101 -13.25 1.86 5.66
C THR A 101 -11.85 1.35 5.34
N PRO A 102 -10.88 1.39 6.28
CA PRO A 102 -9.55 0.88 6.02
C PRO A 102 -9.57 -0.62 5.70
N GLU A 103 -9.10 -1.00 4.53
CA GLU A 103 -8.94 -2.40 4.14
C GLU A 103 -7.46 -2.81 4.13
N GLY A 104 -6.80 -2.70 5.28
CA GLY A 104 -5.38 -2.97 5.40
C GLY A 104 -4.51 -1.80 4.93
N PHE A 105 -3.31 -2.11 4.45
CA PHE A 105 -2.31 -1.11 4.02
C PHE A 105 -2.43 -0.80 2.53
N ARG A 106 -3.68 -0.53 2.07
CA ARG A 106 -3.99 -0.26 0.67
C ARG A 106 -3.68 1.18 0.26
N ALA A 107 -4.35 1.68 -0.78
CA ALA A 107 -4.07 2.97 -1.38
C ALA A 107 -4.21 4.14 -0.41
N THR A 108 -5.22 4.16 0.44
CA THR A 108 -5.43 5.24 1.43
C THR A 108 -4.27 5.29 2.43
N TYR A 109 -3.82 4.14 2.91
CA TYR A 109 -2.63 4.06 3.78
C TYR A 109 -1.39 4.63 3.09
N GLN A 110 -1.11 4.19 1.86
CA GLN A 110 0.06 4.65 1.10
C GLN A 110 0.03 6.15 0.84
N ILE A 111 -1.15 6.72 0.54
CA ILE A 111 -1.29 8.15 0.23
C ILE A 111 -1.15 9.02 1.47
N PHE A 112 -1.79 8.66 2.59
CA PHE A 112 -1.95 9.54 3.74
C PHE A 112 -1.01 9.22 4.90
N VAL A 113 -0.58 7.97 5.06
CA VAL A 113 0.31 7.56 6.16
C VAL A 113 1.75 7.40 5.67
N GLU A 114 1.96 6.58 4.65
CA GLU A 114 3.31 6.25 4.18
C GLU A 114 3.97 7.43 3.45
N LYS A 115 3.29 8.02 2.46
CA LYS A 115 3.79 9.20 1.73
C LYS A 115 3.51 10.51 2.46
N GLY A 116 2.40 10.60 3.21
CA GLY A 116 2.02 11.76 4.02
C GLY A 116 2.14 13.12 3.31
N GLY A 117 2.47 14.17 4.06
CA GLY A 117 2.77 15.53 3.58
C GLY A 117 1.82 16.59 4.13
N GLU A 118 2.28 17.84 4.23
CA GLU A 118 1.55 18.97 4.84
C GLU A 118 0.20 19.28 4.19
N ALA A 119 0.08 19.03 2.88
CA ALA A 119 -1.17 19.27 2.15
C ALA A 119 -2.21 18.13 2.34
N LYS A 120 -1.90 17.10 3.12
CA LYS A 120 -2.75 15.93 3.33
C LYS A 120 -3.17 15.84 4.80
N ARG A 121 -4.44 15.58 5.03
CA ARG A 121 -4.98 15.39 6.37
C ARG A 121 -5.74 14.08 6.45
N LEU A 122 -5.34 13.20 7.36
CA LEU A 122 -6.08 12.00 7.72
C LEU A 122 -6.99 12.30 8.90
N ILE A 123 -8.28 11.99 8.75
CA ILE A 123 -9.27 12.06 9.82
C ILE A 123 -9.77 10.62 10.02
N ARG A 124 -9.64 10.13 11.26
CA ARG A 124 -10.20 8.84 11.67
C ARG A 124 -11.49 9.06 12.41
N ALA A 125 -12.53 8.37 12.00
CA ALA A 125 -13.82 8.32 12.67
C ALA A 125 -14.04 6.89 13.17
N LYS A 126 -14.50 6.77 14.41
CA LYS A 126 -14.86 5.47 15.00
C LYS A 126 -16.34 5.19 14.74
N THR A 127 -16.68 3.94 14.48
CA THR A 127 -18.09 3.53 14.38
C THR A 127 -18.86 3.85 15.66
N THR A 128 -18.18 3.78 16.81
CA THR A 128 -18.73 4.14 18.11
C THR A 128 -19.10 5.63 18.26
N ASP A 129 -18.57 6.51 17.43
CA ASP A 129 -18.91 7.94 17.42
C ASP A 129 -20.27 8.22 16.78
N ASN A 130 -20.81 7.24 16.03
CA ASN A 130 -22.10 7.35 15.37
C ASN A 130 -23.25 7.07 16.36
N LYS A 131 -23.90 8.13 16.80
CA LYS A 131 -25.02 8.08 17.77
C LYS A 131 -26.33 7.51 17.22
N TYR A 132 -26.41 7.30 15.93
CA TYR A 132 -27.62 6.82 15.24
C TYR A 132 -27.62 5.31 15.00
N LEU A 133 -26.57 4.61 15.43
CA LEU A 133 -26.51 3.15 15.31
C LEU A 133 -27.50 2.48 16.29
N PRO A 134 -28.09 1.33 15.89
CA PRO A 134 -28.84 0.49 16.81
C PRO A 134 -27.99 0.13 18.03
N PRO A 135 -28.59 0.06 19.25
CA PRO A 135 -27.83 -0.20 20.48
C PRO A 135 -27.04 -1.51 20.49
N ASP A 136 -27.54 -2.54 19.81
CA ASP A 136 -26.97 -3.89 19.70
C ASP A 136 -26.00 -4.07 18.51
N PHE A 137 -25.88 -3.06 17.64
CA PHE A 137 -25.09 -3.17 16.42
C PHE A 137 -23.61 -3.49 16.70
N ILE A 138 -23.01 -2.78 17.65
CA ILE A 138 -21.59 -2.94 18.00
C ILE A 138 -21.33 -4.30 18.64
N ASP A 139 -22.24 -4.74 19.51
CA ASP A 139 -22.10 -6.03 20.19
C ASP A 139 -22.27 -7.19 19.21
N THR A 140 -23.18 -7.08 18.26
CA THR A 140 -23.31 -8.02 17.15
C THR A 140 -22.03 -8.14 16.33
N LEU A 141 -21.38 -7.00 16.03
CA LEU A 141 -20.11 -7.04 15.31
C LEU A 141 -19.00 -7.70 16.13
N LYS A 142 -18.92 -7.43 17.44
CA LYS A 142 -17.92 -8.05 18.33
C LYS A 142 -18.07 -9.56 18.44
N GLU A 143 -19.27 -10.06 18.38
CA GLU A 143 -19.55 -11.50 18.40
C GLU A 143 -19.18 -12.22 17.09
N GLN A 144 -19.32 -11.52 15.97
CA GLN A 144 -19.18 -12.13 14.64
C GLN A 144 -17.79 -11.94 14.01
N TYR A 145 -17.07 -10.88 14.38
CA TYR A 145 -15.85 -10.47 13.68
C TYR A 145 -14.59 -10.79 14.49
N PRO A 146 -13.51 -11.27 13.84
CA PRO A 146 -12.22 -11.41 14.48
C PRO A 146 -11.63 -10.06 14.89
N GLN A 147 -10.75 -10.05 15.88
CA GLN A 147 -10.22 -8.84 16.52
C GLN A 147 -9.58 -7.84 15.55
N ASN A 148 -8.85 -8.31 14.56
CA ASN A 148 -8.24 -7.43 13.54
C ASN A 148 -9.30 -6.73 12.68
N LEU A 149 -10.39 -7.42 12.35
CA LEU A 149 -11.49 -6.84 11.59
C LEU A 149 -12.24 -5.79 12.44
N LEU A 150 -12.41 -6.05 13.74
CA LEU A 150 -13.02 -5.09 14.67
C LEU A 150 -12.21 -3.80 14.77
N LYS A 151 -10.89 -3.87 14.83
CA LYS A 151 -10.02 -2.68 14.84
C LYS A 151 -10.21 -1.84 13.57
N ALA A 152 -10.28 -2.46 12.40
CA ALA A 152 -10.51 -1.75 11.15
C ALA A 152 -11.90 -1.10 11.10
N TYR A 153 -12.95 -1.88 11.40
CA TYR A 153 -14.35 -1.44 11.21
C TYR A 153 -14.86 -0.57 12.34
N LEU A 154 -14.48 -0.83 13.61
CA LEU A 154 -14.95 -0.05 14.74
C LEU A 154 -14.06 1.16 15.05
N GLU A 155 -12.76 1.04 14.88
CA GLU A 155 -11.80 2.06 15.29
C GLU A 155 -11.16 2.81 14.12
N GLY A 156 -11.43 2.40 12.88
CA GLY A 156 -10.86 3.00 11.67
C GLY A 156 -9.34 2.84 11.57
N GLU A 157 -8.80 1.75 12.13
CA GLU A 157 -7.37 1.47 12.12
C GLU A 157 -6.93 0.75 10.84
N PHE A 158 -5.76 1.10 10.36
CA PHE A 158 -5.10 0.35 9.29
C PHE A 158 -4.43 -0.89 9.91
N VAL A 159 -5.04 -2.04 9.72
CA VAL A 159 -4.56 -3.33 10.22
C VAL A 159 -4.44 -4.33 9.07
N ASN A 160 -3.61 -5.34 9.24
CA ASN A 160 -3.52 -6.40 8.25
C ASN A 160 -4.80 -7.26 8.27
N LEU A 161 -5.65 -7.11 7.25
CA LEU A 161 -6.89 -7.86 7.10
C LEU A 161 -6.74 -9.12 6.23
N ALA A 162 -5.55 -9.40 5.72
CA ALA A 162 -5.33 -10.58 4.89
C ALA A 162 -5.58 -11.84 5.75
N SER A 163 -6.74 -12.45 5.58
CA SER A 163 -7.00 -13.82 6.05
C SER A 163 -6.02 -14.74 5.33
N GLY A 164 -5.15 -15.40 6.08
CA GLY A 164 -4.06 -16.21 5.53
C GLY A 164 -2.79 -15.41 5.24
N SER A 165 -2.50 -14.38 6.04
CA SER A 165 -1.19 -13.75 6.03
C SER A 165 -0.11 -14.80 6.10
N VAL A 166 0.79 -14.79 5.12
CA VAL A 166 1.93 -15.73 5.04
C VAL A 166 2.77 -15.61 6.31
N TYR A 167 2.92 -14.39 6.83
CA TYR A 167 3.62 -14.09 8.08
C TYR A 167 2.61 -13.65 9.14
N SER A 168 1.92 -14.63 9.73
CA SER A 168 0.79 -14.41 10.66
C SER A 168 1.21 -13.76 11.98
N TYR A 169 2.45 -13.94 12.41
CA TYR A 169 3.00 -13.34 13.63
C TYR A 169 3.56 -11.93 13.41
N PHE A 170 3.70 -11.47 12.17
CA PHE A 170 4.20 -10.14 11.91
C PHE A 170 3.20 -9.05 12.36
N SER A 171 3.65 -8.19 13.25
CA SER A 171 2.93 -6.98 13.70
C SER A 171 3.86 -5.78 13.57
N ARG A 172 3.39 -4.70 12.98
CA ARG A 172 4.20 -3.47 12.89
C ARG A 172 4.51 -2.87 14.27
N ASP A 173 3.61 -3.02 15.23
CA ASP A 173 3.78 -2.46 16.58
C ASP A 173 4.94 -3.12 17.33
N THR A 174 5.20 -4.40 17.06
CA THR A 174 6.25 -5.18 17.73
C THR A 174 7.49 -5.41 16.88
N HIS A 175 7.36 -5.44 15.54
CA HIS A 175 8.44 -5.80 14.64
C HIS A 175 8.97 -4.63 13.79
N ALA A 176 8.37 -3.43 13.89
CA ALA A 176 8.97 -2.27 13.26
C ALA A 176 10.25 -1.86 14.01
N SER A 177 11.32 -1.60 13.26
CA SER A 177 12.61 -1.21 13.79
C SER A 177 13.04 0.13 13.21
N THR A 178 13.66 0.97 14.03
CA THR A 178 14.34 2.22 13.62
C THR A 178 15.85 2.06 13.54
N GLU A 179 16.34 0.84 13.61
CA GLU A 179 17.75 0.54 13.55
C GLU A 179 18.37 0.88 12.20
N THR A 180 19.61 1.33 12.22
CA THR A 180 20.39 1.71 11.04
C THR A 180 21.74 0.99 11.06
N ILE A 181 22.44 0.98 9.95
CA ILE A 181 23.78 0.37 9.85
C ILE A 181 24.76 1.17 10.73
N ARG A 182 25.53 0.47 11.57
CA ARG A 182 26.61 1.02 12.40
C ARG A 182 27.96 0.71 11.76
N GLU A 183 28.94 1.57 11.98
CA GLU A 183 30.29 1.41 11.41
C GLU A 183 30.91 0.04 11.74
N GLY A 184 31.45 -0.64 10.73
CA GLY A 184 32.14 -1.94 10.88
C GLY A 184 31.25 -3.15 11.08
N GLU A 185 29.92 -3.01 11.15
CA GLU A 185 29.00 -4.16 11.26
C GLU A 185 29.10 -5.10 10.04
N THR A 186 28.88 -6.39 10.27
CA THR A 186 28.65 -7.33 9.17
C THR A 186 27.25 -7.14 8.61
N LEU A 187 27.16 -6.98 7.29
CA LEU A 187 25.88 -6.85 6.57
C LEU A 187 25.48 -8.19 5.96
N HIS A 188 24.26 -8.60 6.24
CA HIS A 188 23.63 -9.80 5.71
C HIS A 188 22.66 -9.40 4.64
N ILE A 189 22.89 -9.81 3.38
CA ILE A 189 22.10 -9.39 2.21
C ILE A 189 21.27 -10.56 1.71
N GLY A 190 19.97 -10.48 1.87
CA GLY A 190 19.03 -11.35 1.14
C GLY A 190 18.87 -10.87 -0.29
N ALA A 191 19.15 -11.70 -1.29
CA ALA A 191 19.14 -11.29 -2.70
C ALA A 191 18.18 -12.13 -3.54
N ASP A 192 17.29 -11.46 -4.29
CA ASP A 192 16.38 -12.05 -5.26
C ASP A 192 16.70 -11.53 -6.67
N PHE A 193 16.97 -12.47 -7.61
CA PHE A 193 17.37 -12.17 -8.98
C PHE A 193 16.19 -12.24 -9.93
N ASN A 194 15.64 -11.08 -10.29
CA ASN A 194 14.52 -10.99 -11.23
C ASN A 194 14.93 -10.39 -12.57
N VAL A 195 14.21 -10.76 -13.62
CA VAL A 195 14.31 -10.10 -14.92
C VAL A 195 13.72 -8.69 -14.81
N GLY A 196 14.58 -7.67 -14.86
CA GLY A 196 14.17 -6.27 -14.71
C GLY A 196 14.55 -5.63 -13.38
N GLY A 197 15.31 -6.33 -12.54
CA GLY A 197 15.90 -5.77 -11.32
C GLY A 197 16.16 -6.81 -10.25
N CYS A 198 17.30 -6.68 -9.58
CA CYS A 198 17.62 -7.44 -8.37
C CYS A 198 17.11 -6.67 -7.16
N ILE A 199 16.26 -7.30 -6.35
CA ILE A 199 15.75 -6.72 -5.09
C ILE A 199 16.53 -7.35 -3.94
N ASN A 200 17.11 -6.51 -3.10
CA ASN A 200 17.98 -6.96 -2.03
C ASN A 200 17.54 -6.31 -0.72
N ILE A 201 17.53 -7.08 0.35
CA ILE A 201 17.28 -6.59 1.70
C ILE A 201 18.59 -6.65 2.49
N VAL A 202 18.98 -5.51 3.02
CA VAL A 202 20.16 -5.37 3.87
C VAL A 202 19.73 -5.57 5.32
N CYS A 203 20.36 -6.53 5.99
CA CYS A 203 20.07 -6.85 7.38
C CYS A 203 21.33 -6.72 8.23
N VAL A 204 21.14 -6.40 9.52
CA VAL A 204 22.14 -6.47 10.57
C VAL A 204 21.64 -7.38 11.68
N GLU A 205 22.55 -8.13 12.31
CA GLU A 205 22.26 -9.00 13.44
C GLU A 205 22.81 -8.37 14.73
N ARG A 206 21.99 -8.31 15.77
CA ARG A 206 22.37 -7.75 17.06
C ARG A 206 21.92 -8.66 18.18
N ALA A 207 22.80 -8.89 19.12
CA ALA A 207 22.50 -9.58 20.39
C ALA A 207 21.92 -8.56 21.38
N ASP A 208 20.89 -8.97 22.10
CA ASP A 208 20.40 -8.27 23.29
C ASP A 208 21.26 -8.58 24.55
N GLU A 209 20.82 -8.05 25.69
CA GLU A 209 21.51 -8.27 26.97
C GLU A 209 21.55 -9.73 27.40
N ASP A 210 20.59 -10.53 26.97
CA ASP A 210 20.49 -11.97 27.25
C ASP A 210 21.20 -12.84 26.20
N GLY A 211 21.78 -12.22 25.17
CA GLY A 211 22.48 -12.87 24.07
C GLY A 211 21.57 -13.42 22.96
N ALA A 212 20.29 -13.14 22.98
CA ALA A 212 19.41 -13.48 21.90
C ALA A 212 19.67 -12.58 20.68
N ILE A 213 19.79 -13.20 19.50
CA ILE A 213 20.11 -12.49 18.26
C ILE A 213 18.82 -12.06 17.57
N THR A 214 18.71 -10.76 17.31
CA THR A 214 17.65 -10.17 16.50
C THR A 214 18.21 -9.71 15.16
N THR A 215 17.55 -10.08 14.07
CA THR A 215 17.86 -9.63 12.72
C THR A 215 16.98 -8.43 12.37
N HIS A 216 17.62 -7.31 12.06
CA HIS A 216 16.93 -6.08 11.63
C HIS A 216 17.11 -5.89 10.13
N ALA A 217 16.01 -5.85 9.38
CA ALA A 217 15.99 -5.38 8.00
C ALA A 217 16.08 -3.84 8.02
N VAL A 218 17.21 -3.30 7.60
CA VAL A 218 17.52 -1.87 7.76
C VAL A 218 17.43 -1.08 6.47
N GLU A 219 17.54 -1.75 5.33
CA GLU A 219 17.53 -1.08 4.04
C GLU A 219 17.08 -2.01 2.90
N GLU A 220 16.42 -1.43 1.88
CA GLU A 220 16.16 -2.07 0.60
C GLU A 220 17.11 -1.51 -0.45
N LEU A 221 17.77 -2.39 -1.21
CA LEU A 221 18.64 -2.03 -2.32
C LEU A 221 18.12 -2.64 -3.60
N ILE A 222 17.65 -1.79 -4.53
CA ILE A 222 17.19 -2.22 -5.85
C ILE A 222 18.29 -1.92 -6.86
N SER A 223 18.67 -2.94 -7.65
CA SER A 223 19.71 -2.84 -8.65
C SER A 223 19.19 -3.35 -10.00
N TYR A 224 19.65 -2.76 -11.10
CA TYR A 224 19.17 -3.11 -12.43
C TYR A 224 19.55 -4.56 -12.81
N ASP A 225 20.77 -4.99 -12.47
CA ASP A 225 21.29 -6.33 -12.70
C ASP A 225 22.31 -6.70 -11.60
N THR A 226 22.88 -7.90 -11.70
CA THR A 226 23.83 -8.44 -10.72
C THR A 226 25.17 -7.69 -10.73
N TYR A 227 25.63 -7.16 -11.87
CA TYR A 227 26.85 -6.34 -11.91
C TYR A 227 26.65 -5.00 -11.22
N ALA A 228 25.52 -4.34 -11.49
CA ALA A 228 25.15 -3.10 -10.80
C ALA A 228 24.95 -3.31 -9.30
N MET A 229 24.38 -4.45 -8.89
CA MET A 229 24.29 -4.84 -7.50
C MET A 229 25.68 -4.96 -6.86
N ALA A 230 26.60 -5.73 -7.48
CA ALA A 230 27.94 -5.93 -6.94
C ALA A 230 28.72 -4.61 -6.82
N GLN A 231 28.56 -3.71 -7.77
CA GLN A 231 29.15 -2.37 -7.73
C GLN A 231 28.54 -1.53 -6.59
N SER A 232 27.22 -1.48 -6.51
CA SER A 232 26.52 -0.70 -5.45
C SER A 232 26.88 -1.17 -4.06
N LEU A 233 26.97 -2.48 -3.83
CA LEU A 233 27.38 -3.03 -2.55
C LEU A 233 28.81 -2.61 -2.16
N ARG A 234 29.73 -2.61 -3.12
CA ARG A 234 31.13 -2.21 -2.87
C ARG A 234 31.26 -0.72 -2.58
N GLU A 235 30.53 0.11 -3.28
CA GLU A 235 30.64 1.57 -3.15
C GLU A 235 29.90 2.07 -1.90
N ARG A 236 28.67 1.58 -1.69
CA ARG A 236 27.75 2.08 -0.65
C ARG A 236 28.14 1.57 0.74
N TYR A 237 28.61 0.32 0.83
CA TYR A 237 28.95 -0.30 2.11
C TYR A 237 30.43 -0.56 2.28
N LYS A 238 31.25 0.40 1.83
CA LYS A 238 32.70 0.36 1.98
C LYS A 238 33.08 0.29 3.48
N GLY A 239 33.95 -0.68 3.82
CA GLY A 239 34.38 -0.89 5.20
C GLY A 239 33.56 -1.92 5.97
N HIS A 240 32.48 -2.43 5.40
CA HIS A 240 31.66 -3.48 5.99
C HIS A 240 32.02 -4.86 5.43
N LYS A 241 31.95 -5.89 6.26
CA LYS A 241 31.95 -7.27 5.79
C LYS A 241 30.56 -7.58 5.24
N ILE A 242 30.47 -8.04 3.99
CA ILE A 242 29.21 -8.32 3.32
C ILE A 242 29.08 -9.83 3.10
N ILE A 243 27.97 -10.40 3.54
CA ILE A 243 27.58 -11.80 3.35
C ILE A 243 26.26 -11.81 2.58
N ILE A 244 26.23 -12.50 1.42
CA ILE A 244 25.06 -12.52 0.55
C ILE A 244 24.42 -13.90 0.58
N TYR A 245 23.10 -13.92 0.72
CA TYR A 245 22.23 -15.10 0.75
C TYR A 245 21.26 -15.03 -0.44
N PRO A 246 21.69 -15.47 -1.62
CA PRO A 246 20.83 -15.40 -2.80
C PRO A 246 19.88 -16.59 -2.89
N ASP A 247 18.86 -16.42 -3.71
CA ASP A 247 18.03 -17.52 -4.21
C ASP A 247 18.88 -18.55 -4.97
N ALA A 248 18.57 -19.84 -4.81
CA ALA A 248 19.32 -20.92 -5.47
C ALA A 248 19.27 -20.85 -7.01
N SER A 249 18.28 -20.17 -7.60
CA SER A 249 18.19 -19.94 -9.04
C SER A 249 19.36 -19.12 -9.60
N GLY A 250 20.03 -18.30 -8.76
CA GLY A 250 21.24 -17.56 -9.13
C GLY A 250 22.43 -18.43 -9.51
N GLN A 251 22.38 -19.75 -9.27
CA GLN A 251 23.35 -20.73 -9.74
C GLN A 251 23.10 -21.20 -11.19
N ASN A 252 21.92 -20.92 -11.73
CA ASN A 252 21.54 -21.36 -13.07
C ASN A 252 22.22 -20.48 -14.14
N ARG A 253 22.82 -21.12 -15.13
CA ARG A 253 23.32 -20.43 -16.32
C ARG A 253 22.15 -19.95 -17.17
N LYS A 254 22.11 -18.67 -17.47
CA LYS A 254 21.22 -18.12 -18.52
C LYS A 254 21.87 -18.37 -19.88
N THR A 255 21.07 -18.72 -20.88
CA THR A 255 21.56 -19.10 -22.25
C THR A 255 22.40 -18.00 -22.92
N SER A 256 22.27 -16.76 -22.48
CA SER A 256 22.95 -15.57 -23.02
C SER A 256 24.08 -15.02 -22.12
N ALA A 257 24.36 -15.65 -20.96
CA ALA A 257 25.34 -15.15 -20.02
C ALA A 257 26.53 -16.13 -19.85
N SER A 258 27.74 -15.60 -19.81
CA SER A 258 28.97 -16.38 -19.58
C SER A 258 29.11 -16.84 -18.14
N GLU A 259 28.55 -16.11 -17.19
CA GLU A 259 28.66 -16.35 -15.75
C GLU A 259 27.27 -16.42 -15.10
N THR A 260 27.18 -17.13 -13.98
CA THR A 260 25.99 -17.14 -13.14
C THR A 260 25.99 -15.93 -12.20
N ASP A 261 24.82 -15.53 -11.72
CA ASP A 261 24.70 -14.40 -10.76
C ASP A 261 25.59 -14.62 -9.52
N VAL A 262 25.64 -15.84 -9.02
CA VAL A 262 26.54 -16.23 -7.90
C VAL A 262 28.01 -16.08 -8.25
N GLN A 263 28.42 -16.43 -9.50
CA GLN A 263 29.82 -16.28 -9.93
C GLN A 263 30.21 -14.80 -10.04
N ILE A 264 29.32 -13.95 -10.53
CA ILE A 264 29.55 -12.50 -10.62
C ILE A 264 29.79 -11.92 -9.20
N LEU A 265 28.93 -12.25 -8.24
CA LEU A 265 29.06 -11.75 -6.86
C LEU A 265 30.35 -12.25 -6.18
N ARG A 266 30.72 -13.52 -6.36
CA ARG A 266 31.98 -14.08 -5.85
C ARG A 266 33.19 -13.47 -6.54
N GLY A 267 33.14 -13.26 -7.85
CA GLY A 267 34.18 -12.57 -8.64
C GLY A 267 34.37 -11.12 -8.18
N ALA A 268 33.33 -10.47 -7.68
CA ALA A 268 33.40 -9.14 -7.08
C ALA A 268 33.98 -9.13 -5.65
N GLY A 269 34.33 -10.31 -5.07
CA GLY A 269 34.95 -10.43 -3.77
C GLY A 269 33.98 -10.57 -2.60
N HIS A 270 32.67 -10.77 -2.86
CA HIS A 270 31.68 -10.96 -1.79
C HIS A 270 31.63 -12.42 -1.31
N LEU A 271 31.34 -12.60 -0.01
CA LEU A 271 31.02 -13.91 0.55
C LEU A 271 29.59 -14.28 0.16
N VAL A 272 29.39 -15.39 -0.53
CA VAL A 272 28.07 -15.82 -1.01
C VAL A 272 27.75 -17.22 -0.50
N PHE A 273 26.73 -17.29 0.35
CA PHE A 273 26.18 -18.55 0.86
C PHE A 273 24.89 -18.87 0.11
N VAL A 274 24.91 -19.88 -0.72
CA VAL A 274 23.77 -20.30 -1.51
C VAL A 274 23.49 -21.78 -1.29
N ASN A 275 22.23 -22.11 -1.08
CA ASN A 275 21.78 -23.49 -0.96
C ASN A 275 21.78 -24.18 -2.33
N HIS A 276 21.91 -25.50 -2.34
CA HIS A 276 21.81 -26.28 -3.57
C HIS A 276 20.43 -26.14 -4.23
N SER A 277 19.36 -26.06 -3.43
CA SER A 277 18.00 -25.81 -3.86
C SER A 277 17.28 -24.91 -2.86
N ASN A 278 16.26 -24.19 -3.32
CA ASN A 278 15.45 -23.39 -2.42
C ASN A 278 14.67 -24.28 -1.45
N PRO A 279 14.64 -23.92 -0.15
CA PRO A 279 13.72 -24.57 0.80
C PRO A 279 12.27 -24.46 0.31
N SER A 280 11.42 -25.40 0.74
CA SER A 280 10.00 -25.33 0.41
C SER A 280 9.39 -24.01 0.89
N ILE A 281 8.33 -23.54 0.22
CA ILE A 281 7.62 -22.31 0.63
C ILE A 281 7.14 -22.45 2.08
N LYS A 282 6.65 -23.63 2.47
CA LYS A 282 6.20 -23.92 3.84
C LYS A 282 7.31 -23.74 4.85
N ASP A 283 8.52 -24.25 4.56
CA ASP A 283 9.67 -24.14 5.49
C ASP A 283 10.14 -22.70 5.64
N ARG A 284 10.18 -21.95 4.53
CA ARG A 284 10.53 -20.53 4.55
C ARG A 284 9.52 -19.69 5.36
N VAL A 285 8.23 -19.95 5.18
CA VAL A 285 7.16 -19.29 5.94
C VAL A 285 7.24 -19.63 7.42
N ASN A 286 7.42 -20.90 7.76
CA ASN A 286 7.56 -21.33 9.15
C ASN A 286 8.79 -20.72 9.83
N CYS A 287 9.91 -20.58 9.13
CA CYS A 287 11.12 -19.96 9.66
C CYS A 287 10.91 -18.50 10.09
N VAL A 288 10.03 -17.77 9.40
CA VAL A 288 9.72 -16.36 9.73
C VAL A 288 8.62 -16.26 10.81
N ASN A 289 7.76 -17.29 10.92
CA ASN A 289 6.65 -17.30 11.88
C ASN A 289 7.00 -17.94 13.23
N ASN A 290 8.17 -18.49 13.41
CA ASN A 290 8.67 -19.07 14.66
C ASN A 290 9.74 -18.19 15.28
#